data_85135fae15113e0cd71e0fd6a27ecfed
#
_entry.id   85135fae15113e0cd71e0fd6a27ecfed
#
_cell.length_a   1.000
_cell.length_b   1.000
_cell.length_c   1.000
_cell.angle_alpha   90.00
_cell.angle_beta   90.00
_cell.angle_gamma   90.00
#
_symmetry.space_group_name_H-M   'P 1'
#
loop_
_entity.id
_entity.type
_entity.pdbx_description
1 polymer ?
#
loop_
_entity_poly.entity_id
_entity_poly.type
_entity_poly.pdbx_seq_one_letter_code
_entity_poly.pdbx_strand_id
1 'polypeptide(L)'
;MNINRKQFHFGFRLAKFFGLALFCFFQIGCDQSPKEKPRSANEKSVVSSNTPSLVPLTNMVLIKAGTFMRIKFPVTITHDYWLGKYEVTQGEFERVMGKNPSNFPGDTNRPVEKVSHNDAVIFCSRVTKRESEAGHLPPDWEYRLPTEAEWEYACRAGTTNLFSFGDGTTEADQYAWTLENSDSTTHPVGQKRSNPWGLYDMHGNVWEWCNDWFEPYPAANLTDPVGPAQSKYKVFRGGGWNNEIGMASASTRFMMVPANGIHFVGFRLALGQKLP
;
A
#
# COMPACT_ATOMS: atom_id res chain seq x y z
N MET A 1 -35.42 -18.94 -35.37
CA MET A 1 -36.10 -17.86 -34.61
C MET A 1 -35.20 -16.63 -34.62
N ASN A 2 -35.57 -15.63 -35.43
CA ASN A 2 -34.84 -14.40 -35.67
C ASN A 2 -34.97 -13.45 -34.49
N ILE A 3 -33.87 -12.85 -34.02
CA ILE A 3 -33.92 -11.67 -33.14
C ILE A 3 -33.01 -10.58 -33.71
N ASN A 4 -33.67 -9.45 -34.00
CA ASN A 4 -33.18 -8.21 -34.60
C ASN A 4 -32.02 -7.54 -33.91
N ARG A 5 -31.02 -7.08 -34.71
CA ARG A 5 -30.05 -6.03 -34.39
C ARG A 5 -30.73 -4.66 -34.54
N LYS A 6 -30.72 -3.83 -33.51
CA LYS A 6 -30.94 -2.38 -33.62
C LYS A 6 -29.60 -1.66 -33.43
N GLN A 7 -29.14 -1.04 -34.49
CA GLN A 7 -28.08 -0.06 -34.49
C GLN A 7 -28.60 1.28 -33.96
N PHE A 8 -27.91 1.91 -33.05
CA PHE A 8 -28.08 3.33 -32.71
C PHE A 8 -26.90 4.14 -33.22
N HIS A 9 -27.19 5.01 -34.16
CA HIS A 9 -26.29 6.08 -34.64
C HIS A 9 -26.46 7.27 -33.71
N PHE A 10 -25.35 7.80 -33.19
CA PHE A 10 -25.30 9.12 -32.58
C PHE A 10 -24.41 10.02 -33.43
N GLY A 11 -25.02 11.06 -33.99
CA GLY A 11 -24.37 12.02 -34.85
C GLY A 11 -23.60 13.09 -34.04
N PHE A 12 -22.41 13.37 -34.51
CA PHE A 12 -21.57 14.49 -34.05
C PHE A 12 -22.08 15.80 -34.69
N ARG A 13 -22.37 16.83 -33.89
CA ARG A 13 -22.51 18.22 -34.33
C ARG A 13 -21.28 19.02 -33.92
N LEU A 14 -20.51 19.45 -34.92
CA LEU A 14 -19.48 20.48 -34.80
C LEU A 14 -20.14 21.85 -34.64
N ALA A 15 -19.73 22.62 -33.64
CA ALA A 15 -19.97 24.05 -33.58
C ALA A 15 -18.62 24.81 -33.69
N LYS A 16 -18.47 25.52 -34.78
CA LYS A 16 -17.40 26.51 -35.00
C LYS A 16 -17.80 27.85 -34.34
N PHE A 17 -16.90 28.46 -33.61
CA PHE A 17 -17.00 29.90 -33.32
C PHE A 17 -15.73 30.61 -33.73
N PHE A 18 -15.94 31.62 -34.58
CA PHE A 18 -14.97 32.54 -35.13
C PHE A 18 -14.74 33.74 -34.18
N GLY A 19 -13.52 34.11 -34.03
CA GLY A 19 -12.83 35.38 -34.05
C GLY A 19 -13.39 36.62 -33.35
N LEU A 20 -12.54 37.30 -32.66
CA LEU A 20 -12.27 38.75 -32.96
C LEU A 20 -10.99 39.18 -32.23
N ALA A 21 -10.05 39.67 -33.08
CA ALA A 21 -8.86 40.38 -32.62
C ALA A 21 -9.24 41.87 -32.40
N LEU A 22 -8.75 42.46 -31.31
CA LEU A 22 -8.77 43.92 -31.17
C LEU A 22 -7.35 44.40 -30.83
N PHE A 23 -6.78 45.11 -31.82
CA PHE A 23 -5.56 45.92 -31.70
C PHE A 23 -5.91 47.22 -30.97
N CYS A 24 -5.11 47.64 -30.00
CA CYS A 24 -4.98 49.01 -29.61
C CYS A 24 -3.51 49.43 -29.51
N PHE A 25 -3.23 50.52 -30.20
CA PHE A 25 -1.93 51.15 -30.40
C PHE A 25 -1.57 52.14 -29.30
N PHE A 26 -0.28 52.20 -28.97
CA PHE A 26 0.57 53.34 -28.54
C PHE A 26 0.12 54.35 -27.49
N GLN A 27 1.00 54.51 -26.50
CA GLN A 27 1.64 55.83 -26.25
C GLN A 27 3.01 55.66 -25.58
N ILE A 28 4.01 56.36 -26.14
CA ILE A 28 5.38 56.52 -25.65
C ILE A 28 5.36 57.70 -24.63
N GLY A 29 5.83 57.45 -23.44
CA GLY A 29 6.14 58.50 -22.45
C GLY A 29 7.56 58.30 -21.93
N CYS A 30 8.49 59.18 -22.37
CA CYS A 30 9.80 59.32 -21.73
C CYS A 30 9.63 59.91 -20.35
N ASP A 31 10.19 59.29 -19.30
CA ASP A 31 10.55 60.00 -18.09
C ASP A 31 11.85 59.48 -17.50
N GLN A 32 12.54 60.37 -16.83
CA GLN A 32 13.96 60.37 -16.49
C GLN A 32 14.23 59.49 -15.25
N SER A 33 15.31 58.72 -15.30
CA SER A 33 15.84 57.93 -14.23
C SER A 33 16.55 58.76 -13.17
N PRO A 34 16.33 58.55 -11.86
CA PRO A 34 17.28 58.89 -10.84
C PRO A 34 18.37 57.82 -10.69
N LYS A 35 19.62 58.28 -10.62
CA LYS A 35 20.80 57.44 -10.43
C LYS A 35 20.75 56.77 -9.04
N GLU A 36 20.63 55.45 -9.02
CA GLU A 36 20.82 54.66 -7.77
C GLU A 36 22.33 54.41 -7.56
N LYS A 37 22.75 54.58 -6.31
CA LYS A 37 24.08 54.25 -5.78
C LYS A 37 24.26 52.71 -5.76
N PRO A 38 25.49 52.18 -5.92
CA PRO A 38 25.74 50.76 -5.85
C PRO A 38 25.50 50.24 -4.43
N ARG A 39 24.52 49.37 -4.29
CA ARG A 39 24.24 48.63 -3.06
C ARG A 39 25.24 47.44 -2.95
N SER A 40 25.93 47.38 -1.84
CA SER A 40 26.90 46.33 -1.45
C SER A 40 26.31 44.93 -1.66
N ALA A 41 26.98 44.13 -2.49
CA ALA A 41 26.74 42.72 -2.63
C ALA A 41 27.28 41.98 -1.40
N ASN A 42 26.41 41.59 -0.48
CA ASN A 42 26.67 40.48 0.45
C ASN A 42 25.38 40.08 1.20
N GLU A 43 24.37 39.63 0.48
CA GLU A 43 23.35 38.75 1.07
C GLU A 43 23.60 37.35 0.52
N LYS A 44 24.30 36.52 1.30
CA LYS A 44 24.26 35.07 1.13
C LYS A 44 22.80 34.67 1.37
N SER A 45 22.07 34.42 0.30
CA SER A 45 20.78 33.72 0.37
C SER A 45 21.05 32.34 0.99
N VAL A 46 20.74 32.20 2.27
CA VAL A 46 20.60 30.91 2.91
C VAL A 46 19.38 30.27 2.24
N VAL A 47 19.63 29.50 1.20
CA VAL A 47 18.66 28.55 0.67
C VAL A 47 18.49 27.51 1.79
N SER A 48 17.49 27.70 2.62
CA SER A 48 17.02 26.66 3.53
C SER A 48 16.60 25.48 2.65
N SER A 49 17.42 24.46 2.62
CA SER A 49 17.09 23.19 1.99
C SER A 49 16.00 22.53 2.86
N ASN A 50 14.74 22.93 2.68
CA ASN A 50 13.59 22.20 3.22
C ASN A 50 13.46 20.88 2.44
N THR A 51 14.43 19.99 2.64
CA THR A 51 14.27 18.60 2.22
C THR A 51 13.18 18.01 3.10
N PRO A 52 12.08 17.49 2.54
CA PRO A 52 11.04 16.84 3.33
C PRO A 52 11.65 15.77 4.23
N SER A 53 11.32 15.79 5.51
CA SER A 53 11.77 14.76 6.45
C SER A 53 10.80 13.59 6.41
N LEU A 54 11.32 12.35 6.53
CA LEU A 54 10.46 11.17 6.61
C LEU A 54 9.72 11.15 7.96
N VAL A 55 8.40 11.31 7.92
CA VAL A 55 7.51 11.21 9.08
C VAL A 55 6.46 10.13 8.79
N PRO A 56 6.66 8.89 9.26
CA PRO A 56 5.70 7.82 9.02
C PRO A 56 4.43 8.03 9.85
N LEU A 57 3.31 7.43 9.42
CA LEU A 57 2.09 7.38 10.21
C LEU A 57 2.36 6.71 11.57
N THR A 58 1.60 7.09 12.60
CA THR A 58 1.86 6.68 14.00
C THR A 58 1.74 5.18 14.25
N ASN A 59 1.01 4.46 13.41
CA ASN A 59 0.80 3.02 13.50
C ASN A 59 1.70 2.19 12.55
N MET A 60 2.91 2.67 12.29
CA MET A 60 3.90 1.98 11.45
C MET A 60 5.06 1.45 12.33
N VAL A 61 5.57 0.28 11.97
CA VAL A 61 6.73 -0.35 12.60
C VAL A 61 7.92 -0.30 11.65
N LEU A 62 9.06 0.20 12.11
CA LEU A 62 10.30 0.18 11.33
C LEU A 62 10.87 -1.23 11.27
N ILE A 63 10.98 -1.77 10.09
CA ILE A 63 11.60 -3.06 9.79
C ILE A 63 13.00 -2.81 9.24
N LYS A 64 13.99 -3.35 9.94
CA LYS A 64 15.38 -3.22 9.54
C LYS A 64 15.74 -4.16 8.39
N ALA A 65 16.63 -3.72 7.51
CA ALA A 65 17.23 -4.55 6.48
C ALA A 65 17.78 -5.86 7.07
N GLY A 66 17.69 -6.94 6.31
CA GLY A 66 18.18 -8.24 6.78
C GLY A 66 17.85 -9.39 5.83
N THR A 67 18.14 -10.60 6.27
CA THR A 67 17.98 -11.81 5.46
C THR A 67 17.16 -12.85 6.20
N PHE A 68 16.28 -13.54 5.50
CA PHE A 68 15.53 -14.69 5.99
C PHE A 68 15.64 -15.88 5.04
N MET A 69 15.31 -17.05 5.53
CA MET A 69 15.27 -18.26 4.70
C MET A 69 13.86 -18.48 4.16
N ARG A 70 13.73 -18.47 2.83
CA ARG A 70 12.51 -18.88 2.13
C ARG A 70 12.74 -20.28 1.60
N ILE A 71 12.10 -21.28 2.24
CA ILE A 71 12.32 -22.71 1.95
C ILE A 71 13.81 -23.08 2.16
N LYS A 72 14.63 -23.04 1.11
CA LYS A 72 16.05 -23.41 1.12
C LYS A 72 16.98 -22.26 0.71
N PHE A 73 16.44 -21.15 0.26
CA PHE A 73 17.20 -20.07 -0.33
C PHE A 73 17.09 -18.80 0.51
N PRO A 74 18.20 -18.11 0.80
CA PRO A 74 18.15 -16.83 1.46
C PRO A 74 17.47 -15.76 0.58
N VAL A 75 16.65 -14.94 1.22
CA VAL A 75 16.07 -13.73 0.65
C VAL A 75 16.55 -12.56 1.48
N THR A 76 17.22 -11.61 0.84
CA THR A 76 17.78 -10.43 1.48
C THR A 76 16.95 -9.20 1.14
N ILE A 77 16.54 -8.45 2.16
CA ILE A 77 16.00 -7.10 2.06
C ILE A 77 17.13 -6.15 2.40
N THR A 78 17.57 -5.32 1.45
CA THR A 78 18.77 -4.47 1.60
C THR A 78 18.48 -3.11 2.19
N HIS A 79 17.23 -2.74 2.35
CA HIS A 79 16.79 -1.43 2.81
C HIS A 79 15.85 -1.53 4.01
N ASP A 80 15.90 -0.52 4.87
CA ASP A 80 14.89 -0.34 5.91
C ASP A 80 13.57 0.10 5.27
N TYR A 81 12.46 -0.38 5.81
CA TYR A 81 11.12 0.03 5.43
C TYR A 81 10.19 0.05 6.65
N TRP A 82 9.05 0.70 6.52
CA TRP A 82 8.04 0.69 7.55
C TRP A 82 6.88 -0.19 7.11
N LEU A 83 6.31 -0.95 8.05
CA LEU A 83 5.14 -1.78 7.81
C LEU A 83 4.02 -1.39 8.77
N GLY A 84 2.79 -1.35 8.30
CA GLY A 84 1.61 -1.12 9.12
C GLY A 84 1.57 -2.11 10.28
N LYS A 85 1.49 -1.59 11.49
CA LYS A 85 1.38 -2.38 12.72
C LYS A 85 0.17 -3.32 12.66
N TYR A 86 -0.87 -2.88 11.98
CA TYR A 86 -2.14 -3.55 11.77
C TYR A 86 -2.49 -3.59 10.28
N GLU A 87 -3.47 -4.41 9.95
CA GLU A 87 -4.21 -4.31 8.70
C GLU A 87 -4.87 -2.93 8.60
N VAL A 88 -5.09 -2.42 7.38
CA VAL A 88 -5.85 -1.17 7.18
C VAL A 88 -7.28 -1.37 7.67
N THR A 89 -7.72 -0.50 8.56
CA THR A 89 -9.06 -0.59 9.15
C THR A 89 -10.15 -0.02 8.23
N GLN A 90 -11.41 -0.44 8.46
CA GLN A 90 -12.57 0.08 7.74
C GLN A 90 -12.68 1.61 7.87
N GLY A 91 -12.42 2.15 9.07
CA GLY A 91 -12.44 3.59 9.31
C GLY A 91 -11.33 4.35 8.58
N GLU A 92 -10.13 3.78 8.48
CA GLU A 92 -9.04 4.36 7.69
C GLU A 92 -9.37 4.34 6.20
N PHE A 93 -9.86 3.20 5.71
CA PHE A 93 -10.22 3.05 4.30
C PHE A 93 -11.35 4.01 3.90
N GLU A 94 -12.40 4.12 4.70
CA GLU A 94 -13.53 5.00 4.43
C GLU A 94 -13.12 6.47 4.42
N ARG A 95 -12.27 6.91 5.35
CA ARG A 95 -11.73 8.29 5.37
C ARG A 95 -10.96 8.66 4.10
N VAL A 96 -10.24 7.70 3.50
CA VAL A 96 -9.43 7.95 2.31
C VAL A 96 -10.22 7.75 1.03
N MET A 97 -11.08 6.73 0.99
CA MET A 97 -11.77 6.30 -0.23
C MET A 97 -13.22 6.83 -0.34
N GLY A 98 -13.79 7.31 0.77
CA GLY A 98 -15.17 7.82 0.83
C GLY A 98 -16.25 6.73 0.85
N LYS A 99 -15.87 5.46 1.01
CA LYS A 99 -16.79 4.31 1.08
C LYS A 99 -16.17 3.17 1.88
N ASN A 100 -17.01 2.34 2.50
CA ASN A 100 -16.61 1.08 3.13
C ASN A 100 -17.21 -0.10 2.34
N PRO A 101 -16.42 -0.93 1.64
CA PRO A 101 -16.92 -2.06 0.86
C PRO A 101 -17.14 -3.33 1.68
N SER A 102 -16.73 -3.34 2.95
CA SER A 102 -16.61 -4.52 3.79
C SER A 102 -17.95 -5.26 3.99
N ASN A 103 -17.84 -6.58 4.08
CA ASN A 103 -18.98 -7.47 4.32
C ASN A 103 -19.37 -7.52 5.81
N PHE A 104 -18.43 -7.21 6.72
CA PHE A 104 -18.64 -7.21 8.17
C PHE A 104 -18.56 -5.78 8.75
N PRO A 105 -19.52 -4.88 8.39
CA PRO A 105 -19.51 -3.49 8.88
C PRO A 105 -19.91 -3.42 10.36
N GLY A 106 -19.78 -2.24 10.96
CA GLY A 106 -20.28 -1.94 12.31
C GLY A 106 -19.19 -1.46 13.27
N ASP A 107 -18.03 -2.09 13.29
CA ASP A 107 -16.88 -1.59 14.05
C ASP A 107 -15.80 -1.12 13.08
N THR A 108 -15.53 0.17 13.07
CA THR A 108 -14.56 0.82 12.18
C THR A 108 -13.12 0.40 12.43
N ASN A 109 -12.83 -0.29 13.55
CA ASN A 109 -11.51 -0.85 13.87
C ASN A 109 -11.30 -2.25 13.27
N ARG A 110 -12.32 -2.88 12.70
CA ARG A 110 -12.12 -4.12 11.93
C ARG A 110 -11.29 -3.85 10.69
N PRO A 111 -10.53 -4.83 10.17
CA PRO A 111 -9.83 -4.67 8.90
C PRO A 111 -10.84 -4.41 7.79
N VAL A 112 -10.47 -3.59 6.83
CA VAL A 112 -11.22 -3.50 5.60
C VAL A 112 -11.04 -4.79 4.82
N GLU A 113 -12.14 -5.35 4.31
CA GLU A 113 -12.12 -6.51 3.43
C GLU A 113 -13.02 -6.30 2.22
N LYS A 114 -13.04 -7.26 1.30
CA LYS A 114 -13.75 -7.15 0.03
C LYS A 114 -13.21 -6.00 -0.84
N VAL A 115 -11.94 -5.73 -0.69
CA VAL A 115 -11.16 -4.78 -1.50
C VAL A 115 -10.37 -5.54 -2.54
N SER A 116 -10.37 -5.05 -3.78
CA SER A 116 -9.50 -5.55 -4.82
C SER A 116 -8.05 -5.06 -4.61
N HIS A 117 -7.08 -5.73 -5.24
CA HIS A 117 -5.71 -5.22 -5.26
C HIS A 117 -5.64 -3.80 -5.85
N ASN A 118 -6.45 -3.52 -6.88
CA ASN A 118 -6.51 -2.20 -7.49
C ASN A 118 -7.05 -1.13 -6.51
N ASP A 119 -8.08 -1.46 -5.70
CA ASP A 119 -8.58 -0.53 -4.65
C ASP A 119 -7.49 -0.25 -3.61
N ALA A 120 -6.74 -1.27 -3.19
CA ALA A 120 -5.64 -1.13 -2.24
C ALA A 120 -4.52 -0.23 -2.79
N VAL A 121 -4.14 -0.39 -4.07
CA VAL A 121 -3.16 0.49 -4.74
C VAL A 121 -3.66 1.94 -4.82
N ILE A 122 -4.94 2.15 -5.15
CA ILE A 122 -5.54 3.50 -5.17
C ILE A 122 -5.51 4.11 -3.78
N PHE A 123 -5.83 3.35 -2.74
CA PHE A 123 -5.73 3.80 -1.35
C PHE A 123 -4.30 4.26 -1.02
N CYS A 124 -3.30 3.42 -1.29
CA CYS A 124 -1.88 3.75 -1.06
C CYS A 124 -1.47 5.04 -1.78
N SER A 125 -1.86 5.19 -3.06
CA SER A 125 -1.57 6.39 -3.85
C SER A 125 -2.18 7.66 -3.26
N ARG A 126 -3.41 7.59 -2.75
CA ARG A 126 -4.07 8.73 -2.08
C ARG A 126 -3.39 9.10 -0.77
N VAL A 127 -2.98 8.11 0.02
CA VAL A 127 -2.21 8.34 1.26
C VAL A 127 -0.85 8.98 0.91
N THR A 128 -0.12 8.43 -0.07
CA THR A 128 1.15 8.99 -0.54
C THR A 128 1.01 10.44 -0.95
N LYS A 129 0.00 10.75 -1.76
CA LYS A 129 -0.26 12.12 -2.21
C LYS A 129 -0.48 13.06 -1.03
N ARG A 130 -1.35 12.69 -0.09
CA ARG A 130 -1.66 13.49 1.11
C ARG A 130 -0.41 13.76 1.96
N GLU A 131 0.38 12.72 2.23
CA GLU A 131 1.58 12.85 3.08
C GLU A 131 2.72 13.58 2.37
N SER A 132 2.84 13.46 1.03
CA SER A 132 3.78 14.25 0.23
C SER A 132 3.39 15.74 0.22
N GLU A 133 2.11 16.05 0.04
CA GLU A 133 1.60 17.44 0.09
C GLU A 133 1.77 18.07 1.48
N ALA A 134 1.76 17.26 2.54
CA ALA A 134 2.04 17.67 3.91
C ALA A 134 3.54 17.82 4.21
N GLY A 135 4.43 17.48 3.29
CA GLY A 135 5.89 17.51 3.48
C GLY A 135 6.45 16.40 4.38
N HIS A 136 5.70 15.32 4.57
CA HIS A 136 6.07 14.19 5.42
C HIS A 136 6.87 13.11 4.69
N LEU A 137 6.96 13.15 3.36
CA LEU A 137 7.64 12.14 2.55
C LEU A 137 8.76 12.75 1.70
N PRO A 138 9.95 12.15 1.69
CA PRO A 138 10.96 12.43 0.67
C PRO A 138 10.42 12.09 -0.74
N PRO A 139 10.95 12.69 -1.82
CA PRO A 139 10.42 12.53 -3.18
C PRO A 139 10.36 11.09 -3.69
N ASP A 140 11.29 10.23 -3.24
CA ASP A 140 11.40 8.83 -3.68
C ASP A 140 10.73 7.83 -2.73
N TRP A 141 9.93 8.33 -1.77
CA TRP A 141 9.20 7.50 -0.82
C TRP A 141 7.71 7.48 -1.12
N GLU A 142 7.08 6.34 -0.85
CA GLU A 142 5.64 6.17 -1.03
C GLU A 142 5.05 5.19 -0.02
N TYR A 143 3.78 5.40 0.30
CA TYR A 143 2.93 4.35 0.86
C TYR A 143 2.50 3.42 -0.26
N ARG A 144 2.71 2.14 -0.08
CA ARG A 144 2.43 1.09 -1.05
C ARG A 144 1.99 -0.21 -0.37
N LEU A 145 1.63 -1.20 -1.13
CA LEU A 145 1.57 -2.55 -0.61
C LEU A 145 2.99 -3.05 -0.34
N PRO A 146 3.20 -3.89 0.69
CA PRO A 146 4.48 -4.57 0.87
C PRO A 146 4.76 -5.48 -0.34
N THR A 147 6.03 -5.67 -0.68
CA THR A 147 6.39 -6.81 -1.51
C THR A 147 6.10 -8.10 -0.73
N GLU A 148 5.91 -9.20 -1.43
CA GLU A 148 5.70 -10.50 -0.78
C GLU A 148 6.88 -10.89 0.12
N ALA A 149 8.09 -10.47 -0.24
CA ALA A 149 9.30 -10.71 0.54
C ALA A 149 9.33 -9.85 1.82
N GLU A 150 8.99 -8.58 1.72
CA GLU A 150 8.87 -7.70 2.88
C GLU A 150 7.82 -8.22 3.86
N TRP A 151 6.65 -8.63 3.34
CA TRP A 151 5.58 -9.19 4.16
C TRP A 151 6.03 -10.46 4.90
N GLU A 152 6.63 -11.43 4.18
CA GLU A 152 7.08 -12.70 4.79
C GLU A 152 8.21 -12.49 5.81
N TYR A 153 9.17 -11.63 5.50
CA TYR A 153 10.26 -11.28 6.41
C TYR A 153 9.73 -10.70 7.72
N ALA A 154 8.80 -9.76 7.61
CA ALA A 154 8.17 -9.12 8.75
C ALA A 154 7.25 -10.08 9.53
N CYS A 155 6.51 -10.96 8.86
CA CYS A 155 5.69 -11.99 9.47
C CYS A 155 6.55 -12.95 10.31
N ARG A 156 7.68 -13.42 9.79
CA ARG A 156 8.62 -14.31 10.47
C ARG A 156 9.27 -13.66 11.70
N ALA A 157 9.48 -12.36 11.65
CA ALA A 157 10.09 -11.60 12.75
C ALA A 157 11.36 -12.27 13.36
N GLY A 158 12.24 -12.76 12.47
CA GLY A 158 13.51 -13.41 12.83
C GLY A 158 13.41 -14.92 13.08
N THR A 159 12.23 -15.55 13.00
CA THR A 159 12.10 -17.00 13.15
C THR A 159 12.18 -17.75 11.82
N THR A 160 12.51 -19.03 11.89
CA THR A 160 12.45 -19.96 10.74
C THR A 160 11.23 -20.90 10.82
N ASN A 161 10.43 -20.76 11.85
CA ASN A 161 9.29 -21.61 12.15
C ASN A 161 8.12 -21.38 11.16
N LEU A 162 7.09 -22.22 11.27
CA LEU A 162 5.85 -22.08 10.50
C LEU A 162 5.13 -20.77 10.85
N PHE A 163 5.12 -20.41 12.14
CA PHE A 163 4.51 -19.17 12.64
C PHE A 163 5.54 -18.36 13.41
N SER A 164 5.31 -17.08 13.59
CA SER A 164 6.17 -16.20 14.40
C SER A 164 6.26 -16.60 15.88
N PHE A 165 5.30 -17.39 16.35
CA PHE A 165 5.22 -17.91 17.72
C PHE A 165 5.69 -19.37 17.86
N GLY A 166 6.14 -20.04 16.79
CA GLY A 166 6.65 -21.40 16.79
C GLY A 166 6.07 -22.30 15.70
N ASP A 167 6.30 -23.60 15.80
CA ASP A 167 5.77 -24.62 14.87
C ASP A 167 4.47 -25.28 15.37
N GLY A 168 4.16 -25.11 16.66
CA GLY A 168 2.97 -25.68 17.29
C GLY A 168 1.73 -24.81 17.09
N THR A 169 0.57 -25.43 17.12
CA THR A 169 -0.74 -24.75 16.99
C THR A 169 -1.41 -24.47 18.35
N THR A 170 -0.83 -24.94 19.46
CA THR A 170 -1.43 -24.84 20.79
C THR A 170 -1.64 -23.40 21.26
N GLU A 171 -0.76 -22.48 20.84
CA GLU A 171 -0.85 -21.06 21.20
C GLU A 171 -1.53 -20.21 20.14
N ALA A 172 -1.99 -20.81 19.03
CA ALA A 172 -2.55 -20.09 17.89
C ALA A 172 -3.65 -19.11 18.29
N ASP A 173 -4.52 -19.48 19.23
CA ASP A 173 -5.61 -18.64 19.73
C ASP A 173 -5.15 -17.33 20.36
N GLN A 174 -3.89 -17.27 20.81
CA GLN A 174 -3.32 -16.05 21.38
C GLN A 174 -2.81 -15.07 20.30
N TYR A 175 -2.56 -15.55 19.09
CA TYR A 175 -1.92 -14.78 18.01
C TYR A 175 -2.78 -14.58 16.76
N ALA A 176 -3.80 -15.43 16.57
CA ALA A 176 -4.53 -15.50 15.31
C ALA A 176 -6.05 -15.55 15.48
N TRP A 177 -6.77 -14.88 14.59
CA TRP A 177 -8.20 -15.07 14.35
C TRP A 177 -8.36 -16.01 13.15
N THR A 178 -8.85 -17.22 13.42
CA THR A 178 -8.97 -18.31 12.45
C THR A 178 -10.37 -18.92 12.49
N LEU A 179 -10.65 -19.92 11.67
CA LEU A 179 -11.94 -20.63 11.64
C LEU A 179 -12.39 -21.13 13.03
N GLU A 180 -11.42 -21.52 13.87
CA GLU A 180 -11.67 -22.12 15.16
C GLU A 180 -12.15 -21.12 16.23
N ASN A 181 -11.84 -19.83 16.08
CA ASN A 181 -12.06 -18.84 17.14
C ASN A 181 -12.61 -17.48 16.67
N SER A 182 -12.91 -17.33 15.37
CA SER A 182 -13.34 -16.05 14.79
C SER A 182 -14.86 -15.81 14.81
N ASP A 183 -15.66 -16.78 15.23
CA ASP A 183 -17.12 -16.72 15.13
C ASP A 183 -17.62 -16.39 13.70
N SER A 184 -16.88 -16.87 12.69
CA SER A 184 -17.17 -16.69 11.26
C SER A 184 -17.22 -15.21 10.81
N THR A 185 -16.42 -14.35 11.42
CA THR A 185 -16.33 -12.92 11.10
C THR A 185 -14.91 -12.39 11.31
N THR A 186 -14.61 -11.21 10.75
CA THR A 186 -13.40 -10.46 11.08
C THR A 186 -13.49 -9.87 12.49
N HIS A 187 -12.36 -9.54 13.10
CA HIS A 187 -12.28 -8.90 14.42
C HIS A 187 -11.52 -7.57 14.35
N PRO A 188 -11.75 -6.64 15.30
CA PRO A 188 -10.95 -5.43 15.40
C PRO A 188 -9.46 -5.77 15.46
N VAL A 189 -8.65 -5.00 14.72
CA VAL A 189 -7.22 -5.24 14.62
C VAL A 189 -6.52 -5.13 15.97
N GLY A 190 -5.44 -5.89 16.17
CA GLY A 190 -4.58 -5.76 17.34
C GLY A 190 -5.12 -6.36 18.64
N GLN A 191 -6.14 -7.19 18.60
CA GLN A 191 -6.72 -7.82 19.79
C GLN A 191 -5.95 -9.07 20.25
N LYS A 192 -5.20 -9.70 19.36
CA LYS A 192 -4.34 -10.84 19.67
C LYS A 192 -2.91 -10.36 20.00
N ARG A 193 -2.00 -11.26 20.34
CA ARG A 193 -0.59 -10.91 20.56
C ARG A 193 0.10 -10.56 19.25
N SER A 194 1.01 -9.60 19.30
CA SER A 194 1.90 -9.29 18.18
C SER A 194 2.97 -10.35 18.00
N ASN A 195 3.57 -10.37 16.81
CA ASN A 195 4.82 -11.08 16.62
C ASN A 195 5.99 -10.36 17.36
N PRO A 196 7.20 -10.95 17.43
CA PRO A 196 8.35 -10.36 18.12
C PRO A 196 8.74 -8.94 17.65
N TRP A 197 8.35 -8.52 16.45
CA TRP A 197 8.62 -7.18 15.93
C TRP A 197 7.47 -6.19 16.15
N GLY A 198 6.42 -6.59 16.88
CA GLY A 198 5.31 -5.71 17.23
C GLY A 198 4.24 -5.59 16.16
N LEU A 199 4.21 -6.49 15.18
CA LEU A 199 3.17 -6.57 14.15
C LEU A 199 2.06 -7.52 14.59
N TYR A 200 0.81 -7.09 14.44
CA TYR A 200 -0.40 -7.82 14.81
C TYR A 200 -1.06 -8.45 13.60
N ASP A 201 -1.85 -9.48 13.85
CA ASP A 201 -2.72 -10.14 12.88
C ASP A 201 -1.99 -10.67 11.63
N MET A 202 -0.66 -10.98 11.80
CA MET A 202 0.14 -11.58 10.73
C MET A 202 -0.25 -13.03 10.39
N HIS A 203 -1.08 -13.65 11.23
CA HIS A 203 -1.51 -15.05 11.14
C HIS A 203 -3.03 -15.15 11.33
N GLY A 204 -3.83 -14.65 10.38
CA GLY A 204 -5.29 -14.75 10.45
C GLY A 204 -5.99 -13.40 10.27
N ASN A 205 -7.20 -13.25 10.77
CA ASN A 205 -8.13 -12.15 10.56
C ASN A 205 -8.50 -11.97 9.09
N VAL A 206 -7.69 -11.27 8.28
CA VAL A 206 -7.85 -11.25 6.83
C VAL A 206 -6.56 -11.58 6.09
N TRP A 207 -6.67 -12.19 4.92
CA TRP A 207 -5.57 -12.27 3.98
C TRP A 207 -5.18 -10.87 3.52
N GLU A 208 -3.91 -10.67 3.19
CA GLU A 208 -3.36 -9.38 2.87
C GLU A 208 -2.73 -9.34 1.49
N TRP A 209 -3.19 -8.43 0.65
CA TRP A 209 -2.59 -8.18 -0.65
C TRP A 209 -1.14 -7.76 -0.54
N CYS A 210 -0.29 -8.38 -1.38
CA CYS A 210 1.09 -7.96 -1.64
C CYS A 210 1.20 -7.30 -3.03
N ASN A 211 2.26 -6.53 -3.23
CA ASN A 211 2.51 -5.85 -4.50
C ASN A 211 2.76 -6.81 -5.66
N ASP A 212 3.33 -7.97 -5.36
CA ASP A 212 3.89 -8.89 -6.35
C ASP A 212 2.82 -9.56 -7.21
N TRP A 213 3.16 -9.76 -8.49
CA TRP A 213 2.52 -10.74 -9.33
C TRP A 213 2.93 -12.15 -8.90
N PHE A 214 2.01 -13.10 -9.01
CA PHE A 214 2.26 -14.48 -8.63
C PHE A 214 3.03 -15.24 -9.71
N GLU A 215 4.16 -15.85 -9.31
CA GLU A 215 4.85 -16.92 -10.01
C GLU A 215 5.42 -17.91 -8.99
N PRO A 216 5.75 -19.15 -9.40
CA PRO A 216 6.55 -20.06 -8.59
C PRO A 216 7.88 -19.40 -8.21
N TYR A 217 8.34 -19.60 -6.98
CA TYR A 217 9.64 -19.07 -6.57
C TYR A 217 10.78 -19.69 -7.36
N PRO A 218 11.75 -18.91 -7.84
CA PRO A 218 12.96 -19.46 -8.41
C PRO A 218 13.79 -20.19 -7.34
N ALA A 219 14.46 -21.25 -7.74
CA ALA A 219 15.39 -21.98 -6.88
C ALA A 219 16.73 -21.22 -6.81
N ALA A 220 16.74 -20.03 -6.19
CA ALA A 220 17.89 -19.12 -6.14
C ALA A 220 17.84 -18.22 -4.93
N ASN A 221 19.01 -17.68 -4.54
CA ASN A 221 19.10 -16.56 -3.61
C ASN A 221 18.52 -15.30 -4.26
N LEU A 222 17.76 -14.53 -3.50
CA LEU A 222 17.10 -13.33 -4.00
C LEU A 222 17.51 -12.11 -3.18
N THR A 223 17.60 -10.97 -3.84
CA THR A 223 17.81 -9.67 -3.20
C THR A 223 16.71 -8.73 -3.66
N ASP A 224 16.00 -8.14 -2.70
CA ASP A 224 14.88 -7.21 -2.90
C ASP A 224 13.89 -7.67 -3.98
N PRO A 225 13.38 -8.93 -3.92
CA PRO A 225 12.51 -9.43 -4.97
C PRO A 225 11.15 -8.72 -4.95
N VAL A 226 10.66 -8.33 -6.13
CA VAL A 226 9.37 -7.66 -6.35
C VAL A 226 8.40 -8.50 -7.20
N GLY A 227 8.73 -9.79 -7.39
CA GLY A 227 7.99 -10.66 -8.28
C GLY A 227 8.26 -10.40 -9.77
N PRO A 228 7.58 -11.10 -10.68
CA PRO A 228 7.70 -10.87 -12.12
C PRO A 228 7.05 -9.55 -12.52
N ALA A 229 7.46 -8.99 -13.66
CA ALA A 229 6.91 -7.73 -14.17
C ALA A 229 5.41 -7.82 -14.48
N GLN A 230 4.91 -9.01 -14.85
CA GLN A 230 3.51 -9.25 -15.17
C GLN A 230 3.14 -10.72 -14.99
N SER A 231 1.90 -10.97 -14.49
CA SER A 231 1.26 -12.28 -14.45
C SER A 231 -0.26 -12.08 -14.48
N LYS A 232 -1.01 -13.17 -14.34
CA LYS A 232 -2.49 -13.13 -14.27
C LYS A 232 -3.01 -12.80 -12.88
N TYR A 233 -2.26 -13.13 -11.84
CA TYR A 233 -2.71 -13.09 -10.47
C TYR A 233 -1.76 -12.30 -9.58
N LYS A 234 -2.30 -11.60 -8.59
CA LYS A 234 -1.57 -10.95 -7.50
C LYS A 234 -1.54 -11.85 -6.27
N VAL A 235 -0.45 -11.75 -5.51
CA VAL A 235 -0.23 -12.52 -4.28
C VAL A 235 -1.00 -11.93 -3.12
N PHE A 236 -1.50 -12.78 -2.21
CA PHE A 236 -1.92 -12.41 -0.86
C PHE A 236 -1.47 -13.45 0.17
N ARG A 237 -1.30 -13.02 1.42
CA ARG A 237 -0.62 -13.73 2.49
C ARG A 237 -1.41 -13.65 3.80
N GLY A 238 -1.05 -14.48 4.81
CA GLY A 238 -1.47 -14.35 6.20
C GLY A 238 -2.56 -15.29 6.70
N GLY A 239 -3.38 -15.86 5.82
CA GLY A 239 -4.59 -16.56 6.24
C GLY A 239 -5.71 -15.60 6.63
N GLY A 240 -6.86 -16.12 6.95
CA GLY A 240 -8.00 -15.30 7.35
C GLY A 240 -8.91 -16.00 8.35
N TRP A 241 -9.90 -15.27 8.84
CA TRP A 241 -10.89 -15.69 9.82
C TRP A 241 -11.62 -17.01 9.47
N ASN A 242 -11.66 -17.37 8.20
CA ASN A 242 -12.36 -18.53 7.65
C ASN A 242 -11.44 -19.71 7.30
N ASN A 243 -10.18 -19.67 7.74
CA ASN A 243 -9.19 -20.72 7.45
C ASN A 243 -8.72 -21.39 8.73
N GLU A 244 -8.39 -22.68 8.62
CA GLU A 244 -7.60 -23.37 9.65
C GLU A 244 -6.23 -22.72 9.82
N ILE A 245 -5.66 -22.77 11.02
CA ILE A 245 -4.39 -22.11 11.34
C ILE A 245 -3.24 -22.50 10.40
N GLY A 246 -3.21 -23.74 9.88
CA GLY A 246 -2.19 -24.16 8.93
C GLY A 246 -2.10 -23.31 7.66
N MET A 247 -3.22 -22.69 7.26
CA MET A 247 -3.27 -21.78 6.12
C MET A 247 -2.72 -20.38 6.45
N ALA A 248 -2.54 -20.05 7.72
CA ALA A 248 -1.98 -18.79 8.19
C ALA A 248 -0.47 -18.85 8.44
N SER A 249 0.23 -19.91 8.01
CA SER A 249 1.69 -20.00 8.19
C SER A 249 2.41 -18.90 7.42
N ALA A 250 3.59 -18.48 7.92
CA ALA A 250 4.41 -17.44 7.30
C ALA A 250 4.82 -17.74 5.86
N SER A 251 4.83 -19.01 5.44
CA SER A 251 5.18 -19.45 4.08
C SER A 251 3.97 -19.66 3.17
N THR A 252 2.76 -19.74 3.71
CA THR A 252 1.55 -19.94 2.90
C THR A 252 1.28 -18.72 2.03
N ARG A 253 1.00 -18.97 0.75
CA ARG A 253 0.70 -17.93 -0.24
C ARG A 253 -0.50 -18.33 -1.09
N PHE A 254 -1.28 -17.34 -1.43
CA PHE A 254 -2.40 -17.49 -2.36
C PHE A 254 -2.39 -16.39 -3.41
N MET A 255 -3.31 -16.48 -4.37
CA MET A 255 -3.33 -15.56 -5.51
C MET A 255 -4.75 -15.37 -6.05
N MET A 256 -5.01 -14.19 -6.59
CA MET A 256 -6.29 -13.88 -7.24
C MET A 256 -6.09 -12.81 -8.32
N VAL A 257 -7.05 -12.72 -9.25
CA VAL A 257 -7.12 -11.64 -10.23
C VAL A 257 -7.20 -10.29 -9.51
N PRO A 258 -6.38 -9.29 -9.89
CA PRO A 258 -6.25 -8.02 -9.15
C PRO A 258 -7.53 -7.17 -9.08
N ALA A 259 -8.49 -7.40 -9.96
CA ALA A 259 -9.76 -6.67 -9.98
C ALA A 259 -10.82 -7.24 -9.00
N ASN A 260 -10.57 -8.42 -8.41
CA ASN A 260 -11.52 -9.07 -7.53
C ASN A 260 -11.30 -8.69 -6.07
N GLY A 261 -12.39 -8.49 -5.33
CA GLY A 261 -12.38 -8.32 -3.87
C GLY A 261 -13.30 -9.37 -3.23
N ILE A 262 -12.83 -10.03 -2.19
CA ILE A 262 -13.60 -11.05 -1.44
C ILE A 262 -13.54 -10.77 0.06
N HIS A 263 -14.54 -11.23 0.80
CA HIS A 263 -14.83 -10.87 2.19
C HIS A 263 -13.84 -11.43 3.24
N PHE A 264 -12.73 -11.97 2.82
CA PHE A 264 -11.64 -12.42 3.67
C PHE A 264 -10.27 -11.91 3.20
N VAL A 265 -10.24 -10.93 2.26
CA VAL A 265 -9.00 -10.31 1.79
C VAL A 265 -9.05 -8.80 1.98
N GLY A 266 -8.09 -8.30 2.73
CA GLY A 266 -7.77 -6.91 2.97
C GLY A 266 -6.31 -6.62 2.60
N PHE A 267 -5.65 -5.72 3.34
CA PHE A 267 -4.25 -5.38 3.13
C PHE A 267 -3.69 -4.58 4.30
N ARG A 268 -2.36 -4.50 4.40
CA ARG A 268 -1.65 -3.52 5.24
C ARG A 268 -0.76 -2.61 4.40
N LEU A 269 -0.41 -1.44 4.95
CA LEU A 269 0.49 -0.49 4.31
C LEU A 269 1.96 -0.88 4.53
N ALA A 270 2.77 -0.66 3.51
CA ALA A 270 4.20 -0.44 3.65
C ALA A 270 4.53 1.02 3.32
N LEU A 271 5.60 1.55 3.92
CA LEU A 271 6.20 2.83 3.56
C LEU A 271 7.68 2.58 3.28
N GLY A 272 8.11 2.90 2.09
CA GLY A 272 9.47 2.68 1.64
C GLY A 272 9.80 3.46 0.37
N GLN A 273 10.99 3.21 -0.15
CA GLN A 273 11.35 3.71 -1.48
C GLN A 273 10.40 3.15 -2.54
N LYS A 274 10.21 3.90 -3.61
CA LYS A 274 9.43 3.45 -4.76
C LYS A 274 10.03 2.17 -5.33
N LEU A 275 9.15 1.21 -5.63
CA LEU A 275 9.58 -0.02 -6.28
C LEU A 275 9.94 0.25 -7.76
N PRO A 276 10.87 -0.53 -8.34
CA PRO A 276 11.30 -0.39 -9.73
C PRO A 276 10.19 -0.64 -10.75
#